data_f701dfe8f77da9c57b4cbbd0856ffb25
#
_entry.id   f701dfe8f77da9c57b4cbbd0856ffb25
#
_cell.length_a   1.000
_cell.length_b   1.000
_cell.length_c   1.000
_cell.angle_alpha   90.00
_cell.angle_beta   90.00
_cell.angle_gamma   90.00
#
_symmetry.space_group_name_H-M   'P 1'
#
loop_
_entity.id
_entity.type
_entity.pdbx_description
1 polymer ?
#
loop_
_entity_poly.entity_id
_entity_poly.type
_entity_poly.pdbx_seq_one_letter_code
_entity_poly.pdbx_strand_id
1 'polypeptide(L)'
;MKIIFLILLFMSNNLFSQQKRLDSLFAAQKDFSGVVLIAENGKPMYQKAFGYREFENQIPLQTSDIFELASVSKQFTAMIIMMLKEKGLLNYDDSVSNYLQIPYKGITIRNLLTHTSGLPDYQDIMDKYWDKTKVAGNPDCIEYLNKYAPPKRFEPGEKYEYSNTGYLLLASIAEKASGKDFIELCRKWIFRKLKMKSTDIRTLEKKRATKNFAIGHVYVEERNKYVRADSFPSSNYTIWLGNRKGPGRISSTATDLLKWDQALYTEKLIKQSTLLDAFTPMKLNDGSFSNYGFGWSLRTDSTLGKIVSHNGDNPGYKTQIIRYIDKKKTIILLNNNAHGNFNSIIKQLEAVIRD
;
A
#
# COMPACT_ATOMS: atom_id res chain seq x y z
N MET A 1 -33.72 -17.89 -26.56
CA MET A 1 -33.91 -16.43 -26.33
C MET A 1 -34.53 -16.09 -24.97
N LYS A 2 -35.64 -16.68 -24.54
CA LYS A 2 -36.29 -16.36 -23.23
C LYS A 2 -35.42 -16.60 -22.00
N ILE A 3 -34.59 -17.66 -21.94
CA ILE A 3 -33.74 -18.00 -20.79
C ILE A 3 -32.61 -16.99 -20.64
N ILE A 4 -31.98 -16.53 -21.73
CA ILE A 4 -30.91 -15.53 -21.71
C ILE A 4 -31.44 -14.18 -21.22
N PHE A 5 -32.69 -13.82 -21.60
CA PHE A 5 -33.34 -12.58 -21.15
C PHE A 5 -33.64 -12.60 -19.63
N LEU A 6 -34.06 -13.76 -19.09
CA LEU A 6 -34.33 -13.94 -17.66
C LEU A 6 -33.04 -13.84 -16.84
N ILE A 7 -31.93 -14.44 -17.30
CA ILE A 7 -30.62 -14.38 -16.62
C ILE A 7 -30.08 -12.95 -16.59
N LEU A 8 -30.19 -12.19 -17.68
CA LEU A 8 -29.82 -10.79 -17.76
C LEU A 8 -30.66 -9.91 -16.83
N LEU A 9 -31.96 -10.18 -16.68
CA LEU A 9 -32.85 -9.45 -15.76
C LEU A 9 -32.51 -9.75 -14.29
N PHE A 10 -32.18 -11.01 -13.96
CA PHE A 10 -31.77 -11.40 -12.61
C PHE A 10 -30.41 -10.79 -12.22
N MET A 11 -29.45 -10.77 -13.14
CA MET A 11 -28.13 -10.15 -12.90
C MET A 11 -28.23 -8.63 -12.73
N SER A 12 -29.10 -7.95 -13.48
CA SER A 12 -29.32 -6.50 -13.36
C SER A 12 -30.02 -6.13 -12.04
N ASN A 13 -30.96 -6.91 -11.56
CA ASN A 13 -31.65 -6.69 -10.28
C ASN A 13 -30.70 -6.90 -9.08
N ASN A 14 -29.84 -7.91 -9.12
CA ASN A 14 -28.85 -8.15 -8.07
C ASN A 14 -27.82 -7.02 -8.01
N LEU A 15 -27.31 -6.55 -9.15
CA LEU A 15 -26.36 -5.44 -9.21
C LEU A 15 -26.97 -4.13 -8.66
N PHE A 16 -28.22 -3.83 -9.03
CA PHE A 16 -28.93 -2.65 -8.54
C PHE A 16 -29.19 -2.71 -7.02
N SER A 17 -29.57 -3.88 -6.50
CA SER A 17 -29.73 -4.11 -5.06
C SER A 17 -28.42 -3.91 -4.30
N GLN A 18 -27.31 -4.46 -4.81
CA GLN A 18 -25.99 -4.32 -4.21
C GLN A 18 -25.52 -2.85 -4.21
N GLN A 19 -25.74 -2.11 -5.30
CA GLN A 19 -25.41 -0.68 -5.34
C GLN A 19 -26.20 0.13 -4.31
N LYS A 20 -27.50 -0.14 -4.14
CA LYS A 20 -28.32 0.52 -3.09
C LYS A 20 -27.82 0.22 -1.69
N ARG A 21 -27.42 -1.02 -1.40
CA ARG A 21 -26.83 -1.39 -0.09
C ARG A 21 -25.53 -0.61 0.18
N LEU A 22 -24.67 -0.49 -0.83
CA LEU A 22 -23.43 0.29 -0.74
C LEU A 22 -23.72 1.79 -0.54
N ASP A 23 -24.67 2.35 -1.26
CA ASP A 23 -25.11 3.74 -1.08
C ASP A 23 -25.62 3.99 0.34
N SER A 24 -26.44 3.08 0.87
CA SER A 24 -26.97 3.16 2.25
C SER A 24 -25.84 3.04 3.29
N LEU A 25 -24.86 2.15 3.06
CA LEU A 25 -23.70 1.99 3.91
C LEU A 25 -22.94 3.31 4.05
N PHE A 26 -22.58 3.94 2.94
CA PHE A 26 -21.82 5.18 2.95
C PHE A 26 -22.65 6.40 3.36
N ALA A 27 -23.95 6.44 3.11
CA ALA A 27 -24.86 7.47 3.62
C ALA A 27 -24.91 7.48 5.17
N ALA A 28 -24.72 6.32 5.81
CA ALA A 28 -24.63 6.20 7.26
C ALA A 28 -23.26 6.64 7.83
N GLN A 29 -22.21 6.74 7.00
CA GLN A 29 -20.85 7.15 7.41
C GLN A 29 -20.63 8.65 7.14
N LYS A 30 -21.33 9.51 7.89
CA LYS A 30 -21.35 10.98 7.67
C LYS A 30 -19.97 11.63 7.62
N ASP A 31 -19.01 11.09 8.38
CA ASP A 31 -17.66 11.66 8.49
C ASP A 31 -16.65 10.97 7.57
N PHE A 32 -17.08 10.02 6.74
CA PHE A 32 -16.17 9.36 5.80
C PHE A 32 -15.84 10.29 4.63
N SER A 33 -14.55 10.51 4.39
CA SER A 33 -14.03 11.25 3.25
C SER A 33 -13.06 10.39 2.46
N GLY A 34 -13.43 10.01 1.23
CA GLY A 34 -12.62 9.08 0.46
C GLY A 34 -13.26 8.62 -0.84
N VAL A 35 -12.55 7.74 -1.55
CA VAL A 35 -13.00 7.07 -2.78
C VAL A 35 -13.09 5.59 -2.54
N VAL A 36 -14.22 5.01 -2.95
CA VAL A 36 -14.50 3.56 -2.94
C VAL A 36 -14.58 3.08 -4.37
N LEU A 37 -13.88 1.98 -4.68
CA LEU A 37 -14.02 1.26 -5.93
C LEU A 37 -14.17 -0.23 -5.62
N ILE A 38 -15.23 -0.85 -6.16
CA ILE A 38 -15.44 -2.29 -6.16
C ILE A 38 -15.48 -2.73 -7.61
N ALA A 39 -14.70 -3.74 -7.94
CA ALA A 39 -14.62 -4.25 -9.30
C ALA A 39 -14.75 -5.78 -9.32
N GLU A 40 -15.27 -6.30 -10.42
CA GLU A 40 -15.29 -7.72 -10.74
C GLU A 40 -14.81 -7.93 -12.17
N ASN A 41 -13.93 -8.91 -12.38
CA ASN A 41 -13.32 -9.18 -13.69
C ASN A 41 -12.70 -7.92 -14.35
N GLY A 42 -12.13 -7.02 -13.54
CA GLY A 42 -11.54 -5.76 -13.99
C GLY A 42 -12.52 -4.65 -14.37
N LYS A 43 -13.81 -4.87 -14.21
CA LYS A 43 -14.85 -3.86 -14.50
C LYS A 43 -15.35 -3.26 -13.19
N PRO A 44 -15.32 -1.92 -13.02
CA PRO A 44 -15.94 -1.29 -11.86
C PRO A 44 -17.45 -1.59 -11.80
N MET A 45 -17.90 -2.14 -10.68
CA MET A 45 -19.31 -2.33 -10.37
C MET A 45 -19.86 -1.20 -9.51
N TYR A 46 -18.96 -0.59 -8.71
CA TYR A 46 -19.25 0.54 -7.87
C TYR A 46 -18.03 1.43 -7.78
N GLN A 47 -18.18 2.74 -8.03
CA GLN A 47 -17.12 3.72 -7.83
C GLN A 47 -17.73 5.06 -7.46
N LYS A 48 -17.48 5.51 -6.23
CA LYS A 48 -17.98 6.80 -5.72
C LYS A 48 -16.94 7.51 -4.86
N ALA A 49 -17.07 8.83 -4.82
CA ALA A 49 -16.33 9.72 -3.94
C ALA A 49 -17.29 10.34 -2.91
N PHE A 50 -16.81 10.50 -1.67
CA PHE A 50 -17.54 11.03 -0.54
C PHE A 50 -16.68 12.04 0.22
N GLY A 51 -17.29 13.09 0.76
CA GLY A 51 -16.59 14.11 1.55
C GLY A 51 -15.74 15.06 0.69
N TYR A 52 -14.64 15.52 1.26
CA TYR A 52 -13.90 16.66 0.72
C TYR A 52 -12.44 16.28 0.40
N ARG A 53 -11.95 16.76 -0.75
CA ARG A 53 -10.53 16.71 -1.11
C ARG A 53 -9.71 17.63 -0.19
N GLU A 54 -10.31 18.74 0.19
CA GLU A 54 -9.80 19.71 1.15
C GLU A 54 -10.94 20.18 2.05
N PHE A 55 -10.77 20.03 3.36
CA PHE A 55 -11.84 20.34 4.32
C PHE A 55 -11.99 21.82 4.58
N GLU A 56 -10.91 22.59 4.57
CA GLU A 56 -10.92 24.03 4.87
C GLU A 56 -11.81 24.81 3.90
N ASN A 57 -11.68 24.52 2.59
CA ASN A 57 -12.45 25.18 1.54
C ASN A 57 -13.64 24.33 1.05
N GLN A 58 -13.93 23.21 1.72
CA GLN A 58 -15.01 22.28 1.39
C GLN A 58 -15.00 21.84 -0.09
N ILE A 59 -13.80 21.63 -0.67
CA ILE A 59 -13.66 21.20 -2.05
C ILE A 59 -14.06 19.73 -2.15
N PRO A 60 -15.14 19.36 -2.86
CA PRO A 60 -15.63 17.98 -2.90
C PRO A 60 -14.61 17.03 -3.57
N LEU A 61 -14.52 15.81 -3.05
CA LEU A 61 -13.76 14.74 -3.67
C LEU A 61 -14.36 14.30 -5.01
N GLN A 62 -13.47 13.92 -5.91
CA GLN A 62 -13.78 13.28 -7.18
C GLN A 62 -13.16 11.87 -7.24
N THR A 63 -13.76 10.96 -8.00
CA THR A 63 -13.21 9.60 -8.18
C THR A 63 -11.83 9.58 -8.85
N SER A 64 -11.45 10.68 -9.50
CA SER A 64 -10.15 10.89 -10.13
C SER A 64 -9.09 11.50 -9.21
N ASP A 65 -9.43 11.80 -7.94
CA ASP A 65 -8.49 12.40 -7.01
C ASP A 65 -7.40 11.40 -6.58
N ILE A 66 -6.22 11.95 -6.33
CA ILE A 66 -4.99 11.20 -6.03
C ILE A 66 -4.81 11.18 -4.52
N PHE A 67 -4.60 9.99 -3.97
CA PHE A 67 -4.37 9.76 -2.55
C PHE A 67 -2.96 9.23 -2.29
N GLU A 68 -2.41 9.53 -1.13
CA GLU A 68 -1.23 8.86 -0.64
C GLU A 68 -1.61 7.43 -0.21
N LEU A 69 -0.88 6.44 -0.74
CA LEU A 69 -1.20 5.03 -0.53
C LEU A 69 -0.67 4.47 0.78
N ALA A 70 0.23 5.21 1.45
CA ALA A 70 0.94 4.72 2.62
C ALA A 70 1.54 3.32 2.34
N SER A 71 1.34 2.36 3.24
CA SER A 71 1.95 1.03 3.15
C SER A 71 1.45 0.15 1.98
N VAL A 72 0.34 0.47 1.32
CA VAL A 72 -0.02 -0.18 0.05
C VAL A 72 1.10 -0.03 -1.01
N SER A 73 1.99 0.95 -0.84
CA SER A 73 3.21 1.11 -1.65
C SER A 73 4.15 -0.09 -1.61
N LYS A 74 4.13 -0.90 -0.55
CA LYS A 74 5.03 -2.06 -0.39
C LYS A 74 4.86 -3.10 -1.49
N GLN A 75 3.67 -3.24 -2.03
CA GLN A 75 3.39 -4.15 -3.16
C GLN A 75 4.25 -3.80 -4.39
N PHE A 76 4.42 -2.50 -4.65
CA PHE A 76 5.22 -2.02 -5.79
C PHE A 76 6.71 -2.20 -5.52
N THR A 77 7.15 -1.99 -4.28
CA THR A 77 8.54 -2.26 -3.87
C THR A 77 8.88 -3.73 -4.04
N ALA A 78 8.03 -4.62 -3.55
CA ALA A 78 8.18 -6.06 -3.72
C ALA A 78 8.18 -6.46 -5.21
N MET A 79 7.32 -5.85 -6.03
CA MET A 79 7.30 -6.09 -7.47
C MET A 79 8.63 -5.71 -8.13
N ILE A 80 9.25 -4.59 -7.78
CA ILE A 80 10.58 -4.21 -8.30
C ILE A 80 11.62 -5.26 -7.93
N ILE A 81 11.62 -5.77 -6.69
CA ILE A 81 12.54 -6.85 -6.26
C ILE A 81 12.30 -8.13 -7.07
N MET A 82 11.04 -8.52 -7.28
CA MET A 82 10.70 -9.70 -8.10
C MET A 82 11.15 -9.53 -9.55
N MET A 83 11.00 -8.33 -10.13
CA MET A 83 11.48 -8.02 -11.48
C MET A 83 13.00 -8.07 -11.59
N LEU A 84 13.72 -7.63 -10.56
CA LEU A 84 15.18 -7.72 -10.50
C LEU A 84 15.64 -9.17 -10.40
N LYS A 85 14.94 -9.99 -9.62
CA LYS A 85 15.20 -11.44 -9.53
C LYS A 85 15.01 -12.13 -10.88
N GLU A 86 13.93 -11.84 -11.62
CA GLU A 86 13.74 -12.42 -12.97
C GLU A 86 14.84 -12.00 -13.98
N LYS A 87 15.45 -10.83 -13.75
CA LYS A 87 16.58 -10.34 -14.55
C LYS A 87 17.94 -10.90 -14.12
N GLY A 88 17.99 -11.73 -13.07
CA GLY A 88 19.24 -12.28 -12.52
C GLY A 88 20.13 -11.25 -11.83
N LEU A 89 19.56 -10.10 -11.41
CA LEU A 89 20.31 -9.02 -10.74
C LEU A 89 20.37 -9.19 -9.23
N LEU A 90 19.55 -10.06 -8.67
CA LEU A 90 19.55 -10.47 -7.26
C LEU A 90 18.79 -11.78 -7.08
N ASN A 91 18.98 -12.42 -5.92
CA ASN A 91 18.16 -13.54 -5.45
C ASN A 91 17.53 -13.18 -4.10
N TYR A 92 16.37 -13.76 -3.77
CA TYR A 92 15.70 -13.50 -2.49
C TYR A 92 16.52 -13.94 -1.28
N ASP A 93 17.37 -14.95 -1.44
CA ASP A 93 18.19 -15.52 -0.38
C ASP A 93 19.59 -14.88 -0.31
N ASP A 94 19.85 -13.88 -1.15
CA ASP A 94 21.05 -13.06 -1.05
C ASP A 94 21.07 -12.33 0.30
N SER A 95 22.26 -12.26 0.91
CA SER A 95 22.48 -11.44 2.09
C SER A 95 22.32 -9.96 1.77
N VAL A 96 21.64 -9.21 2.63
CA VAL A 96 21.53 -7.74 2.54
C VAL A 96 22.91 -7.09 2.50
N SER A 97 23.91 -7.67 3.17
CA SER A 97 25.30 -7.18 3.18
C SER A 97 25.99 -7.22 1.82
N ASN A 98 25.47 -7.97 0.84
CA ASN A 98 25.99 -7.96 -0.53
C ASN A 98 25.70 -6.62 -1.26
N TYR A 99 24.71 -5.87 -0.78
CA TYR A 99 24.24 -4.62 -1.41
C TYR A 99 24.43 -3.39 -0.55
N LEU A 100 24.25 -3.53 0.77
CA LEU A 100 24.24 -2.42 1.72
C LEU A 100 25.11 -2.74 2.92
N GLN A 101 25.90 -1.76 3.33
CA GLN A 101 26.61 -1.83 4.63
C GLN A 101 25.61 -1.48 5.73
N ILE A 102 25.25 -2.48 6.55
CA ILE A 102 24.43 -2.33 7.75
C ILE A 102 25.06 -3.16 8.89
N PRO A 103 24.87 -2.79 10.17
CA PRO A 103 25.50 -3.48 11.30
C PRO A 103 24.86 -4.83 11.65
N TYR A 104 23.90 -5.29 10.84
CA TYR A 104 23.10 -6.50 11.09
C TYR A 104 23.47 -7.60 10.10
N LYS A 105 23.87 -8.76 10.64
CA LYS A 105 24.25 -9.94 9.83
C LYS A 105 23.14 -10.99 9.79
N GLY A 106 23.22 -11.89 8.81
CA GLY A 106 22.31 -13.04 8.67
C GLY A 106 20.93 -12.70 8.07
N ILE A 107 20.73 -11.46 7.62
CA ILE A 107 19.46 -11.02 7.05
C ILE A 107 19.50 -11.19 5.53
N THR A 108 18.48 -11.81 4.98
CA THR A 108 18.29 -11.99 3.52
C THR A 108 17.26 -10.98 2.97
N ILE A 109 17.25 -10.79 1.65
CA ILE A 109 16.20 -10.03 0.96
C ILE A 109 14.82 -10.63 1.25
N ARG A 110 14.70 -11.97 1.34
CA ARG A 110 13.47 -12.66 1.72
C ARG A 110 12.97 -12.23 3.10
N ASN A 111 13.85 -12.15 4.09
CA ASN A 111 13.48 -11.69 5.42
C ASN A 111 12.93 -10.25 5.42
N LEU A 112 13.47 -9.36 4.56
CA LEU A 112 12.95 -8.01 4.40
C LEU A 112 11.56 -8.01 3.75
N LEU A 113 11.36 -8.80 2.69
CA LEU A 113 10.09 -8.90 1.96
C LEU A 113 8.95 -9.42 2.84
N THR A 114 9.26 -10.33 3.76
CA THR A 114 8.28 -11.07 4.59
C THR A 114 8.17 -10.55 6.02
N HIS A 115 8.85 -9.44 6.36
CA HIS A 115 8.87 -8.88 7.71
C HIS A 115 9.37 -9.85 8.80
N THR A 116 10.38 -10.64 8.46
CA THR A 116 11.00 -11.62 9.38
C THR A 116 12.46 -11.32 9.66
N SER A 117 12.88 -10.07 9.49
CA SER A 117 14.30 -9.67 9.61
C SER A 117 14.77 -9.36 11.04
N GLY A 118 13.85 -9.05 11.95
CA GLY A 118 14.19 -8.59 13.31
C GLY A 118 14.85 -7.21 13.38
N LEU A 119 14.86 -6.45 12.28
CA LEU A 119 15.45 -5.11 12.26
C LEU A 119 14.70 -4.13 13.16
N PRO A 120 15.41 -3.23 13.88
CA PRO A 120 14.80 -2.11 14.58
C PRO A 120 14.16 -1.13 13.59
N ASP A 121 13.19 -0.34 14.07
CA ASP A 121 12.57 0.66 13.22
C ASP A 121 13.50 1.88 13.05
N TYR A 122 13.78 2.24 11.80
CA TYR A 122 14.57 3.43 11.49
C TYR A 122 13.88 4.70 11.98
N GLN A 123 12.56 4.72 12.06
CA GLN A 123 11.83 5.92 12.47
C GLN A 123 12.09 6.26 13.92
N ASP A 124 12.18 5.28 14.82
CA ASP A 124 12.51 5.50 16.25
C ASP A 124 13.87 6.20 16.39
N ILE A 125 14.86 5.81 15.57
CA ILE A 125 16.19 6.41 15.56
C ILE A 125 16.14 7.84 15.01
N MET A 126 15.45 8.02 13.88
CA MET A 126 15.32 9.33 13.23
C MET A 126 14.51 10.30 14.09
N ASP A 127 13.46 9.85 14.76
CA ASP A 127 12.66 10.67 15.69
C ASP A 127 13.52 11.22 16.85
N LYS A 128 14.46 10.42 17.32
CA LYS A 128 15.32 10.76 18.46
C LYS A 128 16.50 11.65 18.08
N TYR A 129 17.11 11.44 16.92
CA TYR A 129 18.43 11.99 16.63
C TYR A 129 18.51 12.86 15.38
N TRP A 130 17.50 12.81 14.47
CA TRP A 130 17.53 13.58 13.23
C TRP A 130 17.22 15.05 13.47
N ASP A 131 17.94 15.93 12.75
CA ASP A 131 17.59 17.35 12.66
C ASP A 131 16.35 17.54 11.79
N LYS A 132 15.17 17.68 12.42
CA LYS A 132 13.86 17.75 11.77
C LYS A 132 13.65 19.00 10.91
N THR A 133 14.60 19.93 10.85
CA THR A 133 14.62 21.04 9.90
C THR A 133 15.04 20.60 8.50
N LYS A 134 15.67 19.42 8.38
CA LYS A 134 16.14 18.82 7.13
C LYS A 134 15.22 17.70 6.69
N VAL A 135 15.18 17.44 5.38
CA VAL A 135 14.37 16.34 4.80
C VAL A 135 15.26 15.12 4.59
N ALA A 136 14.99 14.04 5.33
CA ALA A 136 15.70 12.78 5.25
C ALA A 136 15.20 11.88 4.12
N GLY A 137 16.13 11.12 3.53
CA GLY A 137 15.89 10.03 2.60
C GLY A 137 16.46 8.70 3.08
N ASN A 138 16.49 7.70 2.20
CA ASN A 138 17.01 6.38 2.54
C ASN A 138 18.49 6.39 2.97
N PRO A 139 19.40 7.15 2.31
CA PRO A 139 20.79 7.22 2.73
C PRO A 139 20.94 7.69 4.17
N ASP A 140 20.20 8.75 4.57
CA ASP A 140 20.24 9.29 5.93
C ASP A 140 19.76 8.26 6.96
N CYS A 141 18.65 7.55 6.65
CA CYS A 141 18.12 6.50 7.52
C CYS A 141 19.11 5.34 7.69
N ILE A 142 19.81 4.94 6.62
CA ILE A 142 20.83 3.87 6.66
C ILE A 142 22.07 4.35 7.43
N GLU A 143 22.51 5.58 7.25
CA GLU A 143 23.59 6.17 8.01
C GLU A 143 23.29 6.16 9.52
N TYR A 144 22.09 6.56 9.91
CA TYR A 144 21.68 6.59 11.31
C TYR A 144 21.46 5.18 11.90
N LEU A 145 20.99 4.22 11.12
CA LEU A 145 20.98 2.80 11.50
C LEU A 145 22.39 2.29 11.79
N ASN A 146 23.38 2.66 10.97
CA ASN A 146 24.79 2.30 11.20
C ASN A 146 25.37 2.99 12.42
N LYS A 147 25.13 4.29 12.56
CA LYS A 147 25.70 5.12 13.61
C LYS A 147 25.24 4.73 15.01
N TYR A 148 23.97 4.43 15.17
CA TYR A 148 23.38 4.13 16.48
C TYR A 148 23.20 2.63 16.73
N ALA A 149 23.14 1.82 15.69
CA ALA A 149 23.15 0.35 15.69
C ALA A 149 22.35 -0.28 16.85
N PRO A 150 21.06 0.08 17.07
CA PRO A 150 20.29 -0.54 18.15
C PRO A 150 20.19 -2.06 17.90
N PRO A 151 20.05 -2.88 18.96
CA PRO A 151 20.04 -4.33 18.82
C PRO A 151 18.88 -4.81 17.95
N LYS A 152 19.07 -5.95 17.28
CA LYS A 152 17.95 -6.66 16.63
C LYS A 152 16.86 -6.98 17.65
N ARG A 153 15.61 -6.96 17.22
CA ARG A 153 14.45 -7.32 18.05
C ARG A 153 14.32 -8.85 18.22
N PHE A 154 14.80 -9.60 17.25
CA PHE A 154 14.84 -11.07 17.21
C PHE A 154 15.75 -11.54 16.06
N GLU A 155 16.06 -12.84 16.00
CA GLU A 155 16.89 -13.39 14.95
C GLU A 155 16.10 -13.55 13.63
N PRO A 156 16.77 -13.39 12.46
CA PRO A 156 16.10 -13.52 11.16
C PRO A 156 15.38 -14.86 11.00
N GLY A 157 14.11 -14.81 10.59
CA GLY A 157 13.26 -16.00 10.42
C GLY A 157 12.60 -16.50 11.70
N GLU A 158 12.91 -15.95 12.86
CA GLU A 158 12.35 -16.41 14.15
C GLU A 158 10.85 -16.12 14.26
N LYS A 159 10.43 -14.91 13.88
CA LYS A 159 9.01 -14.54 13.91
C LYS A 159 8.68 -13.46 12.86
N TYR A 160 7.40 -13.23 12.68
CA TYR A 160 6.86 -12.11 11.92
C TYR A 160 6.73 -10.88 12.81
N GLU A 161 7.31 -9.76 12.39
CA GLU A 161 7.07 -8.44 12.95
C GLU A 161 7.18 -7.38 11.86
N TYR A 162 6.09 -6.67 11.60
CA TYR A 162 6.01 -5.69 10.53
C TYR A 162 7.09 -4.61 10.64
N SER A 163 7.87 -4.40 9.57
CA SER A 163 9.04 -3.52 9.56
C SER A 163 9.05 -2.59 8.36
N ASN A 164 8.98 -1.28 8.62
CA ASN A 164 9.22 -0.28 7.58
C ASN A 164 10.69 -0.23 7.16
N THR A 165 11.60 -0.52 8.09
CA THR A 165 13.05 -0.61 7.81
C THR A 165 13.34 -1.61 6.71
N GLY A 166 12.73 -2.79 6.75
CA GLY A 166 12.92 -3.80 5.72
C GLY A 166 12.61 -3.26 4.31
N TYR A 167 11.49 -2.58 4.14
CA TYR A 167 11.08 -2.05 2.84
C TYR A 167 11.86 -0.80 2.39
N LEU A 168 12.37 -0.01 3.33
CA LEU A 168 13.32 1.06 3.04
C LEU A 168 14.62 0.48 2.47
N LEU A 169 15.16 -0.58 3.09
CA LEU A 169 16.36 -1.27 2.61
C LEU A 169 16.11 -1.94 1.26
N LEU A 170 14.94 -2.55 1.01
CA LEU A 170 14.60 -3.14 -0.29
C LEU A 170 14.64 -2.12 -1.43
N ALA A 171 14.17 -0.89 -1.22
CA ALA A 171 14.28 0.16 -2.23
C ALA A 171 15.75 0.52 -2.51
N SER A 172 16.59 0.62 -1.47
CA SER A 172 18.01 0.90 -1.61
C SER A 172 18.79 -0.26 -2.23
N ILE A 173 18.41 -1.51 -1.94
CA ILE A 173 18.94 -2.71 -2.61
C ILE A 173 18.58 -2.68 -4.08
N ALA A 174 17.35 -2.32 -4.43
CA ALA A 174 16.93 -2.21 -5.82
C ALA A 174 17.76 -1.19 -6.61
N GLU A 175 18.11 -0.05 -5.98
CA GLU A 175 19.00 0.94 -6.57
C GLU A 175 20.41 0.38 -6.78
N LYS A 176 20.97 -0.29 -5.79
CA LYS A 176 22.31 -0.89 -5.89
C LYS A 176 22.39 -2.00 -6.94
N ALA A 177 21.43 -2.92 -6.95
CA ALA A 177 21.39 -4.03 -7.87
C ALA A 177 21.15 -3.61 -9.32
N SER A 178 20.40 -2.53 -9.55
CA SER A 178 20.04 -2.07 -10.90
C SER A 178 20.91 -0.93 -11.42
N GLY A 179 21.62 -0.21 -10.57
CA GLY A 179 22.31 1.05 -10.89
C GLY A 179 21.36 2.20 -11.26
N LYS A 180 20.06 2.12 -10.87
CA LYS A 180 19.04 3.10 -11.25
C LYS A 180 18.30 3.60 -10.02
N ASP A 181 17.83 4.86 -10.04
CA ASP A 181 16.99 5.41 -9.00
C ASP A 181 15.67 4.61 -8.87
N PHE A 182 15.23 4.38 -7.64
CA PHE A 182 14.04 3.58 -7.33
C PHE A 182 12.76 4.19 -7.92
N ILE A 183 12.64 5.51 -7.93
CA ILE A 183 11.47 6.20 -8.50
C ILE A 183 11.41 5.95 -10.01
N GLU A 184 12.57 6.01 -10.70
CA GLU A 184 12.65 5.71 -12.12
C GLU A 184 12.35 4.24 -12.44
N LEU A 185 12.78 3.31 -11.58
CA LEU A 185 12.39 1.90 -11.71
C LEU A 185 10.87 1.75 -11.65
N CYS A 186 10.21 2.32 -10.62
CA CYS A 186 8.75 2.26 -10.47
C CYS A 186 8.04 2.90 -11.68
N ARG A 187 8.48 4.09 -12.09
CA ARG A 187 7.91 4.80 -13.25
C ARG A 187 8.03 3.99 -14.54
N LYS A 188 9.24 3.51 -14.85
CA LYS A 188 9.53 2.86 -16.14
C LYS A 188 8.96 1.45 -16.19
N TRP A 189 9.15 0.65 -15.12
CA TRP A 189 8.84 -0.77 -15.16
C TRP A 189 7.41 -1.08 -14.78
N ILE A 190 6.74 -0.21 -14.00
CA ILE A 190 5.37 -0.45 -13.55
C ILE A 190 4.43 0.62 -14.09
N PHE A 191 4.55 1.88 -13.66
CA PHE A 191 3.50 2.87 -13.86
C PHE A 191 3.25 3.18 -15.35
N ARG A 192 4.30 3.42 -16.14
CA ARG A 192 4.17 3.67 -17.59
C ARG A 192 3.70 2.42 -18.32
N LYS A 193 4.24 1.23 -17.96
CA LYS A 193 3.89 -0.04 -18.61
C LYS A 193 2.43 -0.39 -18.43
N LEU A 194 1.85 -0.06 -17.26
CA LEU A 194 0.44 -0.27 -16.93
C LEU A 194 -0.45 0.93 -17.26
N LYS A 195 0.10 2.02 -17.82
CA LYS A 195 -0.63 3.27 -18.12
C LYS A 195 -1.30 3.85 -16.86
N MET A 196 -0.64 3.77 -15.71
CA MET A 196 -1.06 4.35 -14.43
C MET A 196 -0.64 5.82 -14.38
N LYS A 197 -1.34 6.66 -15.15
CA LYS A 197 -0.94 8.07 -15.41
C LYS A 197 -1.02 8.98 -14.19
N SER A 198 -1.83 8.63 -13.21
CA SER A 198 -2.01 9.39 -11.97
C SER A 198 -1.16 8.86 -10.81
N THR A 199 -0.39 7.79 -11.04
CA THR A 199 0.44 7.14 -10.02
C THR A 199 1.88 7.61 -10.10
N ASP A 200 2.44 8.05 -8.97
CA ASP A 200 3.85 8.46 -8.86
C ASP A 200 4.33 8.47 -7.40
N ILE A 201 5.65 8.57 -7.22
CA ILE A 201 6.29 8.92 -5.94
C ILE A 201 6.59 10.42 -6.00
N ARG A 202 5.79 11.21 -5.30
CA ARG A 202 5.83 12.68 -5.36
C ARG A 202 6.59 13.27 -4.18
N THR A 203 7.39 14.29 -4.44
CA THR A 203 7.90 15.19 -3.39
C THR A 203 6.74 15.98 -2.79
N LEU A 204 6.93 16.57 -1.61
CA LEU A 204 5.93 17.43 -0.98
C LEU A 204 5.52 18.59 -1.90
N GLU A 205 6.49 19.22 -2.55
CA GLU A 205 6.26 20.30 -3.54
C GLU A 205 5.36 19.81 -4.69
N LYS A 206 5.67 18.65 -5.30
CA LYS A 206 4.85 18.08 -6.36
C LYS A 206 3.45 17.71 -5.89
N LYS A 207 3.28 17.22 -4.64
CA LYS A 207 1.94 16.96 -4.07
C LYS A 207 1.14 18.26 -4.01
N ARG A 208 1.73 19.34 -3.47
CA ARG A 208 1.09 20.65 -3.34
C ARG A 208 0.75 21.28 -4.70
N ALA A 209 1.57 21.06 -5.72
CA ALA A 209 1.33 21.53 -7.09
C ALA A 209 0.29 20.69 -7.86
N THR A 210 -0.11 19.52 -7.36
CA THR A 210 -1.05 18.63 -8.03
C THR A 210 -2.48 19.01 -7.66
N LYS A 211 -3.25 19.59 -8.59
CA LYS A 211 -4.59 20.17 -8.35
C LYS A 211 -5.61 19.17 -7.76
N ASN A 212 -5.54 17.91 -8.18
CA ASN A 212 -6.45 16.86 -7.73
C ASN A 212 -5.81 15.91 -6.70
N PHE A 213 -4.91 16.44 -5.87
CA PHE A 213 -4.34 15.67 -4.76
C PHE A 213 -5.24 15.81 -3.52
N ALA A 214 -5.76 14.70 -3.02
CA ALA A 214 -6.56 14.67 -1.80
C ALA A 214 -5.64 14.96 -0.59
N ILE A 215 -5.89 16.05 0.11
CA ILE A 215 -5.09 16.46 1.27
C ILE A 215 -5.49 15.61 2.47
N GLY A 216 -4.50 15.05 3.16
CA GLY A 216 -4.72 14.29 4.39
C GLY A 216 -5.09 15.17 5.57
N HIS A 217 -6.14 14.79 6.29
CA HIS A 217 -6.63 15.52 7.46
C HIS A 217 -6.72 14.60 8.68
N VAL A 218 -6.55 15.17 9.84
CA VAL A 218 -6.79 14.52 11.13
C VAL A 218 -7.83 15.34 11.91
N TYR A 219 -8.70 14.63 12.61
CA TYR A 219 -9.66 15.30 13.51
C TYR A 219 -8.96 15.67 14.80
N VAL A 220 -9.14 16.92 15.22
CA VAL A 220 -8.59 17.47 16.46
C VAL A 220 -9.74 17.78 17.39
N GLU A 221 -9.91 16.94 18.41
CA GLU A 221 -11.03 16.98 19.38
C GLU A 221 -11.15 18.37 20.05
N GLU A 222 -10.02 18.94 20.52
CA GLU A 222 -9.99 20.22 21.21
C GLU A 222 -10.43 21.40 20.32
N ARG A 223 -10.37 21.20 19.00
CA ARG A 223 -10.78 22.21 18.00
C ARG A 223 -12.11 21.87 17.35
N ASN A 224 -12.65 20.68 17.63
CA ASN A 224 -13.86 20.15 17.00
C ASN A 224 -13.83 20.30 15.46
N LYS A 225 -12.69 20.01 14.82
CA LYS A 225 -12.52 20.14 13.36
C LYS A 225 -11.42 19.28 12.79
N TYR A 226 -11.52 19.02 11.50
CA TYR A 226 -10.43 18.47 10.72
C TYR A 226 -9.37 19.55 10.43
N VAL A 227 -8.09 19.18 10.61
CA VAL A 227 -6.93 20.00 10.27
C VAL A 227 -6.01 19.21 9.33
N ARG A 228 -5.23 19.91 8.54
CA ARG A 228 -4.26 19.26 7.65
C ARG A 228 -3.25 18.47 8.48
N ALA A 229 -3.07 17.21 8.14
CA ALA A 229 -2.16 16.31 8.87
C ALA A 229 -0.70 16.79 8.82
N ASP A 230 -0.26 17.39 7.71
CA ASP A 230 1.10 17.92 7.56
C ASP A 230 1.39 19.17 8.39
N SER A 231 0.37 19.85 8.91
CA SER A 231 0.50 21.01 9.80
C SER A 231 0.47 20.64 11.28
N PHE A 232 0.23 19.38 11.63
CA PHE A 232 0.11 18.94 13.01
C PHE A 232 1.45 18.37 13.54
N PRO A 233 1.93 18.78 14.72
CA PRO A 233 3.28 18.43 15.21
C PRO A 233 3.56 16.91 15.25
N SER A 234 2.62 16.10 15.72
CA SER A 234 2.78 14.64 15.80
C SER A 234 2.78 13.94 14.44
N SER A 235 2.38 14.63 13.38
CA SER A 235 2.26 14.10 12.02
C SER A 235 3.34 14.64 11.07
N ASN A 236 4.18 15.59 11.51
CA ASN A 236 5.13 16.29 10.65
C ASN A 236 6.29 15.41 10.16
N TYR A 237 6.44 14.19 10.69
CA TYR A 237 7.41 13.24 10.16
C TYR A 237 7.16 12.94 8.67
N THR A 238 5.95 13.12 8.17
CA THR A 238 5.65 13.02 6.74
C THR A 238 6.37 14.07 5.90
N ILE A 239 6.82 15.16 6.53
CA ILE A 239 7.61 16.23 5.91
C ILE A 239 9.10 15.90 6.02
N TRP A 240 9.64 15.76 7.23
CA TRP A 240 11.08 15.60 7.40
C TRP A 240 11.59 14.20 7.01
N LEU A 241 10.75 13.15 6.92
CA LEU A 241 11.03 11.88 6.23
C LEU A 241 10.52 11.92 4.77
N GLY A 242 10.42 13.08 4.18
CA GLY A 242 9.79 13.32 2.89
C GLY A 242 10.45 12.64 1.69
N ASN A 243 11.72 12.28 1.76
CA ASN A 243 12.46 11.64 0.67
C ASN A 243 12.66 10.13 0.84
N ARG A 244 12.07 9.53 1.88
CA ARG A 244 12.13 8.05 2.04
C ARG A 244 11.40 7.34 0.90
N LYS A 245 11.96 6.20 0.46
CA LYS A 245 11.43 5.33 -0.60
C LYS A 245 11.27 3.91 -0.08
N GLY A 246 10.29 3.18 -0.61
CA GLY A 246 10.10 1.75 -0.33
C GLY A 246 8.88 1.44 0.55
N PRO A 247 8.84 1.79 1.84
CA PRO A 247 7.73 1.41 2.72
C PRO A 247 6.42 2.19 2.47
N GLY A 248 6.51 3.32 1.76
CA GLY A 248 5.39 4.23 1.50
C GLY A 248 5.70 5.23 0.39
N ARG A 249 4.94 6.32 0.31
CA ARG A 249 5.12 7.50 -0.57
C ARG A 249 4.62 7.37 -2.00
N ILE A 250 4.13 6.23 -2.45
CA ILE A 250 3.38 6.18 -3.72
C ILE A 250 2.04 6.85 -3.49
N SER A 251 1.63 7.66 -4.44
CA SER A 251 0.29 8.23 -4.51
C SER A 251 -0.39 7.83 -5.81
N SER A 252 -1.69 7.55 -5.75
CA SER A 252 -2.44 6.97 -6.86
C SER A 252 -3.93 7.30 -6.77
N THR A 253 -4.67 6.93 -7.80
CA THR A 253 -6.14 6.90 -7.84
C THR A 253 -6.66 5.47 -7.70
N ALA A 254 -7.91 5.30 -7.30
CA ALA A 254 -8.55 3.98 -7.27
C ALA A 254 -8.56 3.31 -8.64
N THR A 255 -8.76 4.08 -9.72
CA THR A 255 -8.75 3.58 -11.10
C THR A 255 -7.37 3.07 -11.52
N ASP A 256 -6.28 3.74 -11.14
CA ASP A 256 -4.93 3.24 -11.45
C ASP A 256 -4.59 2.00 -10.62
N LEU A 257 -5.06 1.92 -9.37
CA LEU A 257 -4.92 0.70 -8.56
C LEU A 257 -5.72 -0.48 -9.14
N LEU A 258 -6.85 -0.25 -9.81
CA LEU A 258 -7.54 -1.32 -10.55
C LEU A 258 -6.71 -1.81 -11.74
N LYS A 259 -5.98 -0.93 -12.46
CA LYS A 259 -5.04 -1.37 -13.51
C LYS A 259 -3.89 -2.21 -12.91
N TRP A 260 -3.40 -1.82 -11.74
CA TRP A 260 -2.43 -2.61 -10.98
C TRP A 260 -2.98 -3.99 -10.64
N ASP A 261 -4.16 -4.07 -10.02
CA ASP A 261 -4.84 -5.31 -9.69
C ASP A 261 -4.96 -6.24 -10.92
N GLN A 262 -5.43 -5.71 -12.05
CA GLN A 262 -5.64 -6.48 -13.27
C GLN A 262 -4.32 -6.97 -13.89
N ALA A 263 -3.25 -6.20 -13.77
CA ALA A 263 -1.94 -6.61 -14.25
C ALA A 263 -1.42 -7.87 -13.54
N LEU A 264 -1.77 -8.07 -12.26
CA LEU A 264 -1.37 -9.22 -11.47
C LEU A 264 -2.06 -10.54 -11.88
N TYR A 265 -3.05 -10.51 -12.76
CA TYR A 265 -3.63 -11.70 -13.42
C TYR A 265 -2.94 -12.01 -14.75
N THR A 266 -1.88 -11.30 -15.10
CA THR A 266 -1.19 -11.41 -16.40
C THR A 266 0.32 -11.46 -16.20
N GLU A 267 1.05 -11.82 -17.24
CA GLU A 267 2.53 -11.79 -17.24
C GLU A 267 3.10 -10.47 -17.79
N LYS A 268 2.32 -9.38 -17.77
CA LYS A 268 2.81 -8.07 -18.22
C LYS A 268 4.03 -7.58 -17.44
N LEU A 269 4.12 -7.88 -16.17
CA LEU A 269 5.21 -7.42 -15.30
C LEU A 269 6.23 -8.51 -15.04
N ILE A 270 5.79 -9.64 -14.52
CA ILE A 270 6.57 -10.85 -14.17
C ILE A 270 5.78 -12.09 -14.55
N LYS A 271 6.44 -13.25 -14.55
CA LYS A 271 5.80 -14.54 -14.73
C LYS A 271 4.83 -14.85 -13.59
N GLN A 272 3.74 -15.58 -13.87
CA GLN A 272 2.81 -16.00 -12.82
C GLN A 272 3.49 -16.90 -11.76
N SER A 273 4.47 -17.72 -12.17
CA SER A 273 5.28 -18.52 -11.24
C SER A 273 6.06 -17.66 -10.24
N THR A 274 6.61 -16.52 -10.67
CA THR A 274 7.29 -15.57 -9.79
C THR A 274 6.31 -14.81 -8.90
N LEU A 275 5.12 -14.51 -9.40
CA LEU A 275 4.09 -13.83 -8.60
C LEU A 275 3.58 -14.73 -7.46
N LEU A 276 3.58 -16.05 -7.64
CA LEU A 276 3.21 -16.99 -6.57
C LEU A 276 4.10 -16.85 -5.33
N ASP A 277 5.38 -16.47 -5.47
CA ASP A 277 6.26 -16.19 -4.33
C ASP A 277 5.67 -15.11 -3.41
N ALA A 278 5.04 -14.07 -4.01
CA ALA A 278 4.42 -13.00 -3.26
C ALA A 278 3.15 -13.42 -2.49
N PHE A 279 2.53 -14.52 -2.90
CA PHE A 279 1.30 -15.04 -2.29
C PHE A 279 1.53 -16.34 -1.52
N THR A 280 2.78 -16.64 -1.19
CA THR A 280 3.19 -17.81 -0.41
C THR A 280 3.57 -17.36 1.01
N PRO A 281 2.95 -17.98 2.06
CA PRO A 281 3.32 -17.71 3.44
C PRO A 281 4.80 -18.05 3.71
N MET A 282 5.47 -17.21 4.49
CA MET A 282 6.85 -17.46 4.91
C MET A 282 6.87 -18.52 6.01
N LYS A 283 7.65 -19.59 5.82
CA LYS A 283 7.93 -20.57 6.86
C LYS A 283 8.96 -19.99 7.84
N LEU A 284 8.63 -20.00 9.13
CA LEU A 284 9.50 -19.55 10.21
C LEU A 284 10.46 -20.65 10.69
N ASN A 285 11.43 -20.28 11.51
CA ASN A 285 12.46 -21.20 12.01
C ASN A 285 11.87 -22.32 12.89
N ASP A 286 10.75 -22.08 13.57
CA ASP A 286 10.02 -23.06 14.38
C ASP A 286 9.10 -23.99 13.56
N GLY A 287 9.07 -23.81 12.24
CA GLY A 287 8.23 -24.57 11.31
C GLY A 287 6.83 -24.00 11.10
N SER A 288 6.39 -23.01 11.87
CA SER A 288 5.13 -22.29 11.66
C SER A 288 5.16 -21.40 10.42
N PHE A 289 4.03 -20.79 10.07
CA PHE A 289 3.94 -19.91 8.91
C PHE A 289 3.40 -18.53 9.31
N SER A 290 4.02 -17.49 8.75
CA SER A 290 3.46 -16.14 8.81
C SER A 290 2.40 -15.96 7.72
N ASN A 291 1.34 -15.20 8.02
CA ASN A 291 0.30 -14.88 7.05
C ASN A 291 0.65 -13.61 6.21
N TYR A 292 1.94 -13.49 5.83
CA TYR A 292 2.41 -12.37 5.01
C TYR A 292 3.40 -12.86 3.95
N GLY A 293 3.16 -12.42 2.73
CA GLY A 293 4.02 -12.68 1.59
C GLY A 293 4.87 -11.46 1.22
N PHE A 294 5.06 -11.18 -0.08
CA PHE A 294 5.87 -10.04 -0.53
C PHE A 294 4.96 -8.80 -0.76
N GLY A 295 4.75 -8.03 0.31
CA GLY A 295 3.90 -6.84 0.28
C GLY A 295 2.40 -7.14 0.37
N TRP A 296 2.01 -8.33 0.82
CA TRP A 296 0.64 -8.78 0.93
C TRP A 296 0.38 -9.57 2.21
N SER A 297 -0.67 -9.20 2.93
CA SER A 297 -1.30 -10.06 3.92
C SER A 297 -2.08 -11.16 3.20
N LEU A 298 -1.98 -12.40 3.72
CA LEU A 298 -2.51 -13.60 3.09
C LEU A 298 -3.58 -14.22 3.97
N ARG A 299 -4.73 -14.55 3.42
CA ARG A 299 -5.75 -15.38 4.09
C ARG A 299 -6.53 -16.20 3.09
N THR A 300 -7.15 -17.26 3.58
CA THR A 300 -8.09 -18.09 2.82
C THR A 300 -9.46 -18.03 3.48
N ASP A 301 -10.48 -17.95 2.69
CA ASP A 301 -11.88 -17.95 3.11
C ASP A 301 -12.59 -19.14 2.44
N SER A 302 -13.43 -19.85 3.18
CA SER A 302 -14.12 -21.05 2.68
C SER A 302 -15.03 -20.79 1.48
N THR A 303 -15.60 -19.59 1.36
CA THR A 303 -16.53 -19.20 0.30
C THR A 303 -15.83 -18.38 -0.80
N LEU A 304 -14.95 -17.47 -0.41
CA LEU A 304 -14.33 -16.51 -1.32
C LEU A 304 -12.96 -16.97 -1.84
N GLY A 305 -12.42 -18.06 -1.31
CA GLY A 305 -11.14 -18.63 -1.73
C GLY A 305 -9.94 -17.81 -1.22
N LYS A 306 -8.88 -17.75 -2.02
CA LYS A 306 -7.65 -17.04 -1.68
C LYS A 306 -7.84 -15.52 -1.71
N ILE A 307 -7.46 -14.87 -0.62
CA ILE A 307 -7.57 -13.41 -0.45
C ILE A 307 -6.19 -12.86 -0.13
N VAL A 308 -5.76 -11.85 -0.87
CA VAL A 308 -4.56 -11.08 -0.57
C VAL A 308 -4.92 -9.61 -0.42
N SER A 309 -4.33 -8.96 0.57
CA SER A 309 -4.68 -7.57 0.88
C SER A 309 -3.51 -6.80 1.46
N HIS A 310 -3.58 -5.49 1.41
CA HIS A 310 -2.71 -4.63 2.20
C HIS A 310 -3.44 -3.34 2.57
N ASN A 311 -3.27 -2.92 3.82
CA ASN A 311 -3.72 -1.63 4.30
C ASN A 311 -2.59 -0.61 4.24
N GLY A 312 -2.94 0.66 4.28
CA GLY A 312 -2.03 1.77 4.43
C GLY A 312 -2.53 2.70 5.52
N ASP A 313 -1.62 3.15 6.36
CA ASP A 313 -1.87 4.13 7.41
C ASP A 313 -0.73 5.15 7.43
N ASN A 314 -1.10 6.41 7.23
CA ASN A 314 -0.24 7.59 7.38
C ASN A 314 -1.09 8.69 8.00
N PRO A 315 -0.50 9.68 8.66
CA PRO A 315 -1.26 10.82 9.12
C PRO A 315 -2.17 11.39 8.04
N GLY A 316 -3.46 11.40 8.33
CA GLY A 316 -4.51 11.87 7.43
C GLY A 316 -4.95 10.87 6.35
N TYR A 317 -4.36 9.69 6.23
CA TYR A 317 -4.75 8.73 5.21
C TYR A 317 -4.92 7.32 5.78
N LYS A 318 -6.02 6.67 5.41
CA LYS A 318 -6.19 5.21 5.54
C LYS A 318 -6.57 4.63 4.20
N THR A 319 -5.86 3.61 3.77
CA THR A 319 -6.05 3.00 2.45
C THR A 319 -6.14 1.48 2.56
N GLN A 320 -6.85 0.86 1.65
CA GLN A 320 -6.99 -0.58 1.59
C GLN A 320 -7.13 -1.04 0.15
N ILE A 321 -6.44 -2.13 -0.19
CA ILE A 321 -6.74 -2.97 -1.35
C ILE A 321 -6.97 -4.40 -0.87
N ILE A 322 -8.06 -5.03 -1.32
CA ILE A 322 -8.39 -6.43 -1.05
C ILE A 322 -8.69 -7.10 -2.39
N ARG A 323 -8.02 -8.21 -2.65
CA ARG A 323 -8.18 -9.00 -3.86
C ARG A 323 -8.68 -10.39 -3.51
N TYR A 324 -9.84 -10.73 -4.02
CA TYR A 324 -10.43 -12.07 -3.97
C TYR A 324 -10.03 -12.79 -5.27
N ILE A 325 -8.86 -13.44 -5.23
CA ILE A 325 -8.17 -13.93 -6.43
C ILE A 325 -9.05 -14.87 -7.24
N ASP A 326 -9.66 -15.87 -6.57
CA ASP A 326 -10.46 -16.90 -7.22
C ASP A 326 -11.77 -16.37 -7.79
N LYS A 327 -12.29 -15.27 -7.21
CA LYS A 327 -13.52 -14.60 -7.65
C LYS A 327 -13.26 -13.44 -8.61
N LYS A 328 -11.99 -13.05 -8.81
CA LYS A 328 -11.58 -11.85 -9.58
C LYS A 328 -12.33 -10.59 -9.15
N LYS A 329 -12.63 -10.48 -7.84
CA LYS A 329 -13.23 -9.30 -7.23
C LYS A 329 -12.15 -8.50 -6.50
N THR A 330 -12.31 -7.17 -6.47
CA THR A 330 -11.35 -6.26 -5.82
C THR A 330 -12.09 -5.14 -5.14
N ILE A 331 -11.71 -4.84 -3.89
CA ILE A 331 -12.10 -3.63 -3.15
C ILE A 331 -10.89 -2.72 -3.07
N ILE A 332 -11.06 -1.45 -3.42
CA ILE A 332 -10.11 -0.38 -3.22
C ILE A 332 -10.81 0.73 -2.44
N LEU A 333 -10.27 1.06 -1.26
CA LEU A 333 -10.79 2.11 -0.40
C LEU A 333 -9.65 3.10 -0.10
N LEU A 334 -9.81 4.35 -0.48
CA LEU A 334 -8.85 5.43 -0.28
C LEU A 334 -9.51 6.52 0.55
N ASN A 335 -8.99 6.80 1.74
CA ASN A 335 -9.54 7.76 2.69
C ASN A 335 -8.50 8.83 3.01
N ASN A 336 -8.91 10.11 3.14
CA ASN A 336 -8.03 11.24 3.39
C ASN A 336 -8.33 12.01 4.69
N ASN A 337 -9.06 11.40 5.62
CA ASN A 337 -9.32 11.98 6.94
C ASN A 337 -9.05 11.02 8.10
N ALA A 338 -8.23 9.99 7.89
CA ALA A 338 -7.86 8.99 8.90
C ALA A 338 -9.05 8.44 9.70
N HIS A 339 -10.19 8.23 9.02
CA HIS A 339 -11.50 7.93 9.62
C HIS A 339 -11.45 6.78 10.62
N GLY A 340 -11.98 7.00 11.83
CA GLY A 340 -11.90 6.03 12.94
C GLY A 340 -12.59 4.69 12.65
N ASN A 341 -13.72 4.70 11.93
CA ASN A 341 -14.50 3.51 11.58
C ASN A 341 -14.01 2.77 10.32
N PHE A 342 -12.83 3.10 9.79
CA PHE A 342 -12.32 2.56 8.53
C PHE A 342 -12.35 1.03 8.47
N ASN A 343 -11.91 0.34 9.53
CA ASN A 343 -11.94 -1.12 9.60
C ASN A 343 -13.36 -1.70 9.65
N SER A 344 -14.30 -1.00 10.28
CA SER A 344 -15.73 -1.38 10.28
C SER A 344 -16.33 -1.27 8.89
N ILE A 345 -16.01 -0.20 8.16
CA ILE A 345 -16.43 -0.02 6.77
C ILE A 345 -15.92 -1.18 5.89
N ILE A 346 -14.66 -1.56 6.04
CA ILE A 346 -14.09 -2.70 5.29
C ILE A 346 -14.86 -3.98 5.56
N LYS A 347 -15.16 -4.31 6.83
CA LYS A 347 -15.94 -5.50 7.19
C LYS A 347 -17.34 -5.48 6.55
N GLN A 348 -17.99 -4.33 6.54
CA GLN A 348 -19.31 -4.17 5.93
C GLN A 348 -19.24 -4.30 4.41
N LEU A 349 -18.21 -3.76 3.75
CA LEU A 349 -17.96 -3.94 2.32
C LEU A 349 -17.73 -5.42 1.98
N GLU A 350 -16.94 -6.13 2.77
CA GLU A 350 -16.71 -7.57 2.59
C GLU A 350 -17.99 -8.38 2.74
N ALA A 351 -18.88 -8.01 3.67
CA ALA A 351 -20.18 -8.65 3.81
C ALA A 351 -21.07 -8.46 2.57
N VAL A 352 -21.10 -7.23 2.01
CA VAL A 352 -21.87 -6.95 0.78
C VAL A 352 -21.35 -7.71 -0.44
N ILE A 353 -20.06 -8.01 -0.49
CA ILE A 353 -19.44 -8.75 -1.61
C ILE A 353 -19.69 -10.26 -1.53
N ARG A 354 -19.91 -10.79 -0.32
CA ARG A 354 -20.22 -12.23 -0.10
C ARG A 354 -21.57 -12.65 -0.69
N ASP A 355 -22.53 -11.75 -0.64
CA ASP A 355 -23.89 -11.93 -1.17
C ASP A 355 -23.92 -11.71 -2.70
#